data_59ce8d6521b8b596d8e19189ff1c5353
#
_entry.id   59ce8d6521b8b596d8e19189ff1c5353
#
_cell.length_a   1.000
_cell.length_b   1.000
_cell.length_c   1.000
_cell.angle_alpha   90.00
_cell.angle_beta   90.00
_cell.angle_gamma   90.00
#
_symmetry.space_group_name_H-M   'P 1'
#
loop_
_entity.id
_entity.type
_entity.pdbx_description
1 polymer ?
#
loop_
_entity_poly.entity_id
_entity_poly.type
_entity_poly.pdbx_seq_one_letter_code
_entity_poly.pdbx_strand_id
1 'polypeptide(L)'
;DLAPLRHFWFTSSKGRRIHNMLLTPPGFDPSKKYPLFVVIHGGPHTMWRDQWVLRWNYHLLAAPGYVLLFTNYSGSTGFGEAAAQTIQGDPLRTAGEELNEAADIAIRDHAYIDATRQCAGGASYGGHLANWLQATTTRYRCLISHAGLINLESQWGTSDTIYGREINNGGPVWEQGPVWREQNPIRYAAQFRTPTLVTVGERDFRVPLNNSLEYWSVLQRQQIPSRLLVFPD
;
A
#
# COMPACT_ATOMS: atom_id res chain seq x y z
N ASP A 1 11.40 -1.60 -26.95
CA ASP A 1 12.19 -0.97 -25.89
C ASP A 1 11.30 -0.78 -24.67
N LEU A 2 11.90 -0.92 -23.46
CA LEU A 2 11.20 -0.69 -22.20
C LEU A 2 11.07 0.82 -21.97
N ALA A 3 9.91 1.27 -21.47
CA ALA A 3 9.72 2.67 -21.11
C ALA A 3 10.61 3.04 -19.90
N PRO A 4 11.25 4.22 -19.90
CA PRO A 4 12.04 4.67 -18.76
C PRO A 4 11.15 5.06 -17.59
N LEU A 5 11.63 4.89 -16.37
CA LEU A 5 11.04 5.46 -15.16
C LEU A 5 11.26 6.99 -15.16
N ARG A 6 10.21 7.74 -14.87
CA ARG A 6 10.25 9.20 -14.78
C ARG A 6 10.21 9.60 -13.31
N HIS A 7 11.25 10.24 -12.81
CA HIS A 7 11.37 10.65 -11.42
C HIS A 7 10.76 12.02 -11.18
N PHE A 8 10.07 12.19 -10.05
CA PHE A 8 9.65 13.50 -9.57
C PHE A 8 9.64 13.56 -8.05
N TRP A 9 9.62 14.78 -7.53
CA TRP A 9 9.63 15.06 -6.09
C TRP A 9 8.53 16.06 -5.77
N PHE A 10 7.93 15.88 -4.60
CA PHE A 10 7.07 16.92 -4.02
C PHE A 10 7.36 17.10 -2.53
N THR A 11 6.86 18.19 -1.97
CA THR A 11 6.86 18.40 -0.52
C THR A 11 5.47 18.04 0.00
N SER A 12 5.40 17.05 0.89
CA SER A 12 4.12 16.60 1.46
C SER A 12 3.52 17.65 2.41
N SER A 13 2.25 17.48 2.74
CA SER A 13 1.56 18.31 3.75
C SER A 13 2.24 18.32 5.12
N LYS A 14 3.10 17.32 5.37
CA LYS A 14 3.93 17.23 6.60
C LYS A 14 5.32 17.89 6.43
N GLY A 15 5.55 18.59 5.32
CA GLY A 15 6.82 19.28 5.05
C GLY A 15 7.97 18.36 4.61
N ARG A 16 7.71 17.10 4.26
CA ARG A 16 8.74 16.13 3.83
C ARG A 16 8.89 16.09 2.33
N ARG A 17 10.13 15.96 1.88
CA ARG A 17 10.46 15.75 0.46
C ARG A 17 10.22 14.27 0.10
N ILE A 18 9.25 14.00 -0.75
CA ILE A 18 8.84 12.65 -1.16
C ILE A 18 9.27 12.39 -2.60
N HIS A 19 10.04 11.32 -2.78
CA HIS A 19 10.51 10.85 -4.09
C HIS A 19 9.48 9.91 -4.72
N ASN A 20 9.27 10.08 -6.01
CA ASN A 20 8.33 9.27 -6.77
C ASN A 20 8.91 8.88 -8.14
N MET A 21 8.37 7.81 -8.70
CA MET A 21 8.63 7.41 -10.08
C MET A 21 7.31 7.08 -10.78
N LEU A 22 7.23 7.41 -12.06
CA LEU A 22 6.13 7.03 -12.95
C LEU A 22 6.66 6.14 -14.08
N LEU A 23 5.86 5.11 -14.40
CA LEU A 23 6.12 4.25 -15.56
C LEU A 23 4.85 4.21 -16.43
N THR A 24 5.02 4.49 -17.72
CA THR A 24 3.95 4.38 -18.73
C THR A 24 3.90 2.95 -19.30
N PRO A 25 2.71 2.47 -19.73
CA PRO A 25 2.58 1.14 -20.32
C PRO A 25 3.26 1.01 -21.67
N PRO A 26 3.52 -0.23 -22.13
CA PRO A 26 3.98 -0.46 -23.50
C PRO A 26 3.02 0.14 -24.54
N GLY A 27 3.57 0.69 -25.63
CA GLY A 27 2.76 1.34 -26.67
C GLY A 27 2.04 2.60 -26.19
N PHE A 28 2.61 3.30 -25.20
CA PHE A 28 2.07 4.52 -24.64
C PHE A 28 1.82 5.60 -25.74
N ASP A 29 0.62 6.15 -25.71
CA ASP A 29 0.17 7.24 -26.57
C ASP A 29 -0.31 8.41 -25.69
N PRO A 30 0.37 9.56 -25.67
CA PRO A 30 0.04 10.67 -24.79
C PRO A 30 -1.33 11.31 -25.07
N SER A 31 -1.98 10.99 -26.19
CA SER A 31 -3.33 11.46 -26.52
C SER A 31 -4.43 10.63 -25.86
N LYS A 32 -4.09 9.46 -25.29
CA LYS A 32 -5.04 8.54 -24.64
C LYS A 32 -5.07 8.72 -23.13
N LYS A 33 -6.12 8.18 -22.50
CA LYS A 33 -6.28 8.15 -21.05
C LYS A 33 -6.00 6.75 -20.50
N TYR A 34 -5.18 6.69 -19.45
CA TYR A 34 -4.76 5.45 -18.81
C TYR A 34 -5.19 5.41 -17.32
N PRO A 35 -5.59 4.25 -16.81
CA PRO A 35 -5.80 4.08 -15.39
C PRO A 35 -4.47 4.21 -14.62
N LEU A 36 -4.54 4.74 -13.41
CA LEU A 36 -3.41 4.83 -12.49
C LEU A 36 -3.41 3.63 -11.54
N PHE A 37 -2.26 2.98 -11.40
CA PHE A 37 -2.03 2.00 -10.35
C PHE A 37 -0.92 2.47 -9.40
N VAL A 38 -1.29 2.77 -8.16
CA VAL A 38 -0.37 3.14 -7.09
C VAL A 38 0.21 1.87 -6.49
N VAL A 39 1.49 1.63 -6.75
CA VAL A 39 2.20 0.42 -6.29
C VAL A 39 2.91 0.71 -4.98
N ILE A 40 2.46 0.05 -3.91
CA ILE A 40 2.90 0.31 -2.54
C ILE A 40 3.95 -0.72 -2.13
N HIS A 41 5.17 -0.28 -1.79
CA HIS A 41 6.21 -1.22 -1.34
C HIS A 41 5.96 -1.75 0.08
N GLY A 42 6.52 -2.91 0.38
CA GLY A 42 6.54 -3.48 1.71
C GLY A 42 7.66 -2.90 2.59
N GLY A 43 7.89 -3.52 3.69
CA GLY A 43 8.90 -3.14 4.67
C GLY A 43 8.28 -2.68 5.99
N PRO A 44 8.14 -1.38 6.28
CA PRO A 44 8.25 -0.16 5.46
C PRO A 44 9.68 0.25 5.08
N HIS A 45 10.69 -0.23 5.79
CA HIS A 45 12.10 0.15 5.62
C HIS A 45 12.72 -0.49 4.37
N THR A 46 12.16 -0.14 3.22
CA THR A 46 12.70 -0.39 1.88
C THR A 46 12.47 0.82 0.99
N MET A 47 12.75 0.73 -0.31
CA MET A 47 12.44 1.79 -1.27
C MET A 47 12.21 1.25 -2.67
N TRP A 48 11.41 1.95 -3.45
CA TRP A 48 11.38 1.82 -4.89
C TRP A 48 12.62 2.46 -5.51
N ARG A 49 13.28 1.75 -6.42
CA ARG A 49 14.47 2.23 -7.14
C ARG A 49 14.29 2.05 -8.63
N ASP A 50 14.98 2.85 -9.41
CA ASP A 50 15.13 2.62 -10.84
C ASP A 50 16.04 1.41 -11.06
N GLN A 51 15.42 0.26 -11.25
CA GLN A 51 16.11 -1.02 -11.39
C GLN A 51 15.28 -1.99 -12.22
N TRP A 52 15.96 -2.90 -12.88
CA TRP A 52 15.31 -4.05 -13.49
C TRP A 52 15.27 -5.21 -12.51
N VAL A 53 14.06 -5.74 -12.24
CA VAL A 53 13.86 -6.83 -11.29
C VAL A 53 12.90 -7.87 -11.85
N LEU A 54 13.10 -9.13 -11.49
CA LEU A 54 12.17 -10.22 -11.81
C LEU A 54 10.96 -10.18 -10.87
N ARG A 55 11.22 -10.14 -9.57
CA ARG A 55 10.15 -10.00 -8.56
C ARG A 55 9.65 -8.56 -8.56
N TRP A 56 8.33 -8.37 -8.58
CA TRP A 56 7.70 -7.04 -8.70
C TRP A 56 8.16 -6.31 -9.96
N ASN A 57 8.21 -7.03 -11.08
CA ASN A 57 8.63 -6.45 -12.35
C ASN A 57 7.68 -5.33 -12.78
N TYR A 58 8.21 -4.11 -12.82
CA TYR A 58 7.42 -2.89 -13.09
C TYR A 58 6.78 -2.94 -14.48
N HIS A 59 7.52 -3.39 -15.48
CA HIS A 59 7.02 -3.42 -16.85
C HIS A 59 5.94 -4.48 -17.05
N LEU A 60 6.01 -5.62 -16.34
CA LEU A 60 4.92 -6.61 -16.33
C LEU A 60 3.67 -6.06 -15.65
N LEU A 61 3.82 -5.29 -14.57
CA LEU A 61 2.69 -4.63 -13.90
C LEU A 61 2.05 -3.56 -14.79
N ALA A 62 2.85 -2.85 -15.62
CA ALA A 62 2.37 -1.85 -16.56
C ALA A 62 1.76 -2.45 -17.83
N ALA A 63 2.15 -3.68 -18.21
CA ALA A 63 1.78 -4.32 -19.48
C ALA A 63 0.28 -4.38 -19.78
N PRO A 64 -0.63 -4.55 -18.79
CA PRO A 64 -2.07 -4.50 -19.03
C PRO A 64 -2.62 -3.11 -19.41
N GLY A 65 -1.79 -2.07 -19.41
CA GLY A 65 -2.19 -0.72 -19.82
C GLY A 65 -2.34 0.27 -18.66
N TYR A 66 -1.68 0.03 -17.53
CA TYR A 66 -1.65 0.96 -16.39
C TYR A 66 -0.47 1.92 -16.48
N VAL A 67 -0.69 3.18 -16.08
CA VAL A 67 0.39 4.05 -15.60
C VAL A 67 0.65 3.65 -14.14
N LEU A 68 1.91 3.33 -13.81
CA LEU A 68 2.30 2.97 -12.46
C LEU A 68 2.89 4.17 -11.73
N LEU A 69 2.49 4.35 -10.49
CA LEU A 69 3.08 5.31 -9.56
C LEU A 69 3.76 4.56 -8.41
N PHE A 70 5.03 4.83 -8.22
CA PHE A 70 5.87 4.33 -7.14
C PHE A 70 6.23 5.49 -6.23
N THR A 71 5.81 5.45 -4.96
CA THR A 71 6.07 6.50 -3.97
C THR A 71 6.98 5.97 -2.88
N ASN A 72 8.06 6.68 -2.60
CA ASN A 72 8.90 6.46 -1.44
C ASN A 72 8.41 7.33 -0.28
N TYR A 73 7.33 6.89 0.34
CA TYR A 73 6.64 7.55 1.44
C TYR A 73 7.46 7.51 2.74
N SER A 74 7.02 8.24 3.75
CA SER A 74 7.60 8.26 5.10
C SER A 74 7.79 6.85 5.65
N GLY A 75 8.97 6.57 6.19
CA GLY A 75 9.41 5.22 6.58
C GLY A 75 10.27 4.52 5.54
N SER A 76 10.30 4.99 4.27
CA SER A 76 11.19 4.45 3.24
C SER A 76 12.67 4.69 3.59
N THR A 77 13.53 3.75 3.20
CA THR A 77 15.00 3.89 3.33
C THR A 77 15.60 4.62 2.14
N GLY A 78 16.87 5.00 2.25
CA GLY A 78 17.59 5.74 1.20
C GLY A 78 17.49 7.27 1.30
N PHE A 79 16.72 7.79 2.27
CA PHE A 79 16.48 9.24 2.47
C PHE A 79 16.94 9.73 3.86
N GLY A 80 17.82 8.97 4.49
CA GLY A 80 18.35 9.24 5.82
C GLY A 80 17.54 8.55 6.94
N GLU A 81 18.20 8.42 8.10
CA GLU A 81 17.61 7.73 9.26
C GLU A 81 16.35 8.44 9.76
N ALA A 82 16.35 9.75 9.81
CA ALA A 82 15.20 10.54 10.24
C ALA A 82 13.95 10.25 9.39
N ALA A 83 14.10 10.03 8.08
CA ALA A 83 12.99 9.65 7.20
C ALA A 83 12.50 8.23 7.51
N ALA A 84 13.39 7.28 7.75
CA ALA A 84 13.03 5.92 8.10
C ALA A 84 12.33 5.82 9.46
N GLN A 85 12.75 6.60 10.45
CA GLN A 85 12.19 6.60 11.80
C GLN A 85 10.80 7.22 11.90
N THR A 86 10.32 7.93 10.89
CA THR A 86 8.98 8.58 10.91
C THR A 86 7.82 7.61 11.03
N ILE A 87 8.04 6.33 10.77
CA ILE A 87 7.05 5.27 10.90
C ILE A 87 6.74 4.90 12.36
N GLN A 88 7.63 5.24 13.29
CA GLN A 88 7.44 4.93 14.70
C GLN A 88 6.32 5.80 15.30
N GLY A 89 5.31 5.16 15.86
CA GLY A 89 4.14 5.83 16.40
C GLY A 89 3.15 6.35 15.35
N ASP A 90 3.50 6.28 14.07
CA ASP A 90 2.61 6.62 12.95
C ASP A 90 2.82 5.68 11.75
N PRO A 91 2.47 4.40 11.91
CA PRO A 91 2.79 3.39 10.90
C PRO A 91 1.96 3.49 9.61
N LEU A 92 0.82 4.19 9.59
CA LEU A 92 -0.08 4.17 8.44
C LEU A 92 -0.59 5.55 7.99
N ARG A 93 -0.89 6.44 8.93
CA ARG A 93 -1.61 7.68 8.62
C ARG A 93 -0.83 8.57 7.67
N THR A 94 0.35 8.99 8.05
CA THR A 94 1.16 9.89 7.22
C THR A 94 1.56 9.24 5.89
N ALA A 95 1.97 7.98 5.88
CA ALA A 95 2.32 7.28 4.64
C ALA A 95 1.09 7.16 3.69
N GLY A 96 -0.11 6.92 4.22
CA GLY A 96 -1.35 6.89 3.45
C GLY A 96 -1.71 8.25 2.84
N GLU A 97 -1.54 9.34 3.60
CA GLU A 97 -1.72 10.71 3.12
C GLU A 97 -0.74 11.02 1.97
N GLU A 98 0.53 10.69 2.13
CA GLU A 98 1.58 10.92 1.12
C GLU A 98 1.36 10.14 -0.17
N LEU A 99 0.81 8.93 -0.11
CA LEU A 99 0.38 8.16 -1.30
C LEU A 99 -0.74 8.89 -2.07
N ASN A 100 -1.72 9.41 -1.35
CA ASN A 100 -2.82 10.15 -1.96
C ASN A 100 -2.33 11.47 -2.57
N GLU A 101 -1.47 12.20 -1.89
CA GLU A 101 -0.85 13.44 -2.40
C GLU A 101 0.00 13.17 -3.64
N ALA A 102 0.79 12.09 -3.66
CA ALA A 102 1.56 11.68 -4.83
C ALA A 102 0.67 11.39 -6.04
N ALA A 103 -0.47 10.70 -5.82
CA ALA A 103 -1.45 10.44 -6.85
C ALA A 103 -2.10 11.73 -7.38
N ASP A 104 -2.41 12.69 -6.51
CA ASP A 104 -2.97 13.99 -6.92
C ASP A 104 -2.00 14.77 -7.80
N ILE A 105 -0.71 14.79 -7.43
CA ILE A 105 0.32 15.44 -8.21
C ILE A 105 0.52 14.76 -9.56
N ALA A 106 0.59 13.42 -9.57
CA ALA A 106 0.72 12.66 -10.82
C ALA A 106 -0.45 12.95 -11.78
N ILE A 107 -1.68 12.99 -11.28
CA ILE A 107 -2.88 13.29 -12.09
C ILE A 107 -2.87 14.74 -12.58
N ARG A 108 -2.51 15.70 -11.73
CA ARG A 108 -2.43 17.11 -12.09
C ARG A 108 -1.42 17.37 -13.20
N ASP A 109 -0.25 16.74 -13.09
CA ASP A 109 0.90 17.05 -13.96
C ASP A 109 0.91 16.21 -15.26
N HIS A 110 0.07 15.16 -15.34
CA HIS A 110 0.04 14.24 -16.46
C HIS A 110 -1.38 14.02 -17.00
N ALA A 111 -1.75 14.82 -18.00
CA ALA A 111 -3.10 14.79 -18.60
C ALA A 111 -3.52 13.42 -19.15
N TYR A 112 -2.61 12.51 -19.41
CA TYR A 112 -2.91 11.15 -19.87
C TYR A 112 -3.38 10.21 -18.75
N ILE A 113 -3.29 10.59 -17.47
CA ILE A 113 -3.82 9.81 -16.36
C ILE A 113 -5.33 10.07 -16.21
N ASP A 114 -6.11 9.01 -16.11
CA ASP A 114 -7.55 9.09 -15.83
C ASP A 114 -7.79 9.15 -14.33
N ALA A 115 -8.15 10.32 -13.84
CA ALA A 115 -8.43 10.57 -12.43
C ALA A 115 -9.58 9.70 -11.86
N THR A 116 -10.46 9.19 -12.73
CA THR A 116 -11.62 8.37 -12.29
C THR A 116 -11.30 6.88 -12.20
N ARG A 117 -10.15 6.44 -12.73
CA ARG A 117 -9.72 5.04 -12.77
C ARG A 117 -8.41 4.86 -12.03
N GLN A 118 -8.48 4.84 -10.71
CA GLN A 118 -7.33 4.65 -9.83
C GLN A 118 -7.46 3.34 -9.05
N CYS A 119 -6.39 2.57 -8.99
CA CYS A 119 -6.24 1.41 -8.11
C CYS A 119 -4.99 1.58 -7.26
N ALA A 120 -4.95 0.93 -6.10
CA ALA A 120 -3.76 0.86 -5.26
C ALA A 120 -3.56 -0.55 -4.73
N GLY A 121 -2.32 -0.91 -4.47
CA GLY A 121 -2.05 -2.23 -3.92
C GLY A 121 -0.59 -2.48 -3.63
N GLY A 122 -0.34 -3.45 -2.79
CA GLY A 122 1.01 -3.84 -2.38
C GLY A 122 1.02 -5.10 -1.54
N ALA A 123 2.22 -5.45 -1.06
CA ALA A 123 2.45 -6.65 -0.27
C ALA A 123 3.01 -6.33 1.11
N SER A 124 2.71 -7.22 2.09
CA SER A 124 3.21 -7.08 3.46
C SER A 124 2.79 -5.73 4.04
N TYR A 125 3.73 -4.88 4.47
CA TYR A 125 3.41 -3.52 4.87
C TYR A 125 2.69 -2.73 3.74
N GLY A 126 3.00 -2.96 2.47
CA GLY A 126 2.28 -2.34 1.35
C GLY A 126 0.83 -2.81 1.25
N GLY A 127 0.54 -4.07 1.58
CA GLY A 127 -0.82 -4.59 1.74
C GLY A 127 -1.53 -4.00 2.96
N HIS A 128 -0.82 -3.82 4.08
CA HIS A 128 -1.32 -3.15 5.28
C HIS A 128 -1.72 -1.70 4.97
N LEU A 129 -0.88 -0.98 4.23
CA LEU A 129 -1.18 0.39 3.83
C LEU A 129 -2.34 0.45 2.81
N ALA A 130 -2.47 -0.53 1.91
CA ALA A 130 -3.67 -0.66 1.06
C ALA A 130 -4.94 -0.89 1.89
N ASN A 131 -4.86 -1.68 2.96
CA ASN A 131 -5.98 -1.89 3.90
C ASN A 131 -6.31 -0.61 4.70
N TRP A 132 -5.31 0.22 4.99
CA TRP A 132 -5.52 1.53 5.57
C TRP A 132 -6.23 2.49 4.59
N LEU A 133 -5.88 2.44 3.30
CA LEU A 133 -6.60 3.20 2.28
C LEU A 133 -8.06 2.75 2.16
N GLN A 134 -8.37 1.45 2.31
CA GLN A 134 -9.75 0.97 2.40
C GLN A 134 -10.52 1.63 3.55
N ALA A 135 -9.84 1.85 4.68
CA ALA A 135 -10.42 2.43 5.89
C ALA A 135 -10.61 3.95 5.81
N THR A 136 -9.82 4.65 5.01
CA THR A 136 -9.67 6.11 5.12
C THR A 136 -10.03 6.90 3.87
N THR A 137 -10.21 6.25 2.71
CA THR A 137 -10.54 6.94 1.47
C THR A 137 -11.40 6.08 0.54
N THR A 138 -12.20 6.72 -0.30
CA THR A 138 -12.99 6.07 -1.37
C THR A 138 -12.49 6.43 -2.77
N ARG A 139 -11.27 6.99 -2.87
CA ARG A 139 -10.72 7.45 -4.16
C ARG A 139 -10.44 6.32 -5.15
N TYR A 140 -10.10 5.13 -4.64
CA TYR A 140 -9.69 4.00 -5.47
C TYR A 140 -10.88 3.16 -5.91
N ARG A 141 -10.86 2.70 -7.19
CA ARG A 141 -11.86 1.80 -7.76
C ARG A 141 -11.59 0.34 -7.42
N CYS A 142 -10.36 0.01 -7.11
CA CYS A 142 -9.97 -1.31 -6.61
C CYS A 142 -8.73 -1.22 -5.70
N LEU A 143 -8.63 -2.16 -4.79
CA LEU A 143 -7.46 -2.38 -3.94
C LEU A 143 -6.94 -3.80 -4.11
N ILE A 144 -5.62 -3.97 -3.95
CA ILE A 144 -4.96 -5.27 -3.91
C ILE A 144 -4.16 -5.35 -2.62
N SER A 145 -4.54 -6.31 -1.77
CA SER A 145 -3.84 -6.60 -0.52
C SER A 145 -3.20 -7.98 -0.60
N HIS A 146 -1.89 -8.02 -0.83
CA HIS A 146 -1.13 -9.25 -0.79
C HIS A 146 -0.44 -9.40 0.56
N ALA A 147 -0.76 -10.47 1.32
CA ALA A 147 -0.21 -10.70 2.65
C ALA A 147 -0.23 -9.41 3.50
N GLY A 148 -1.36 -8.68 3.48
CA GLY A 148 -1.53 -7.40 4.16
C GLY A 148 -2.21 -7.55 5.52
N LEU A 149 -1.72 -6.82 6.52
CA LEU A 149 -2.36 -6.79 7.84
C LEU A 149 -3.69 -6.05 7.75
N ILE A 150 -4.72 -6.62 8.34
CA ILE A 150 -6.01 -5.95 8.56
C ILE A 150 -6.26 -5.69 10.04
N ASN A 151 -5.75 -6.57 10.89
CA ASN A 151 -5.95 -6.54 12.34
C ASN A 151 -4.61 -6.70 13.04
N LEU A 152 -4.16 -5.62 13.67
CA LEU A 152 -2.88 -5.57 14.39
C LEU A 152 -2.82 -6.55 15.55
N GLU A 153 -3.92 -6.71 16.29
CA GLU A 153 -3.98 -7.55 17.46
C GLU A 153 -3.88 -9.04 17.10
N SER A 154 -4.63 -9.47 16.09
CA SER A 154 -4.57 -10.86 15.64
C SER A 154 -3.25 -11.20 14.96
N GLN A 155 -2.66 -10.25 14.21
CA GLN A 155 -1.33 -10.43 13.62
C GLN A 155 -0.27 -10.53 14.72
N TRP A 156 -0.31 -9.66 15.73
CA TRP A 156 0.61 -9.74 16.88
C TRP A 156 0.58 -11.12 17.55
N GLY A 157 -0.61 -11.65 17.79
CA GLY A 157 -0.78 -12.92 18.52
C GLY A 157 -0.48 -14.19 17.71
N THR A 158 -0.32 -14.09 16.39
CA THR A 158 -0.18 -15.26 15.50
C THR A 158 1.06 -15.22 14.61
N SER A 159 1.85 -14.12 14.64
CA SER A 159 3.01 -13.95 13.77
C SER A 159 4.33 -14.30 14.46
N ASP A 160 5.38 -14.38 13.67
CA ASP A 160 6.77 -14.56 14.10
C ASP A 160 7.47 -13.26 14.53
N THR A 161 6.74 -12.13 14.65
CA THR A 161 7.33 -10.79 14.86
C THR A 161 6.67 -9.98 16.00
N ILE A 162 6.42 -10.60 17.13
CA ILE A 162 5.75 -9.97 18.27
C ILE A 162 6.47 -8.69 18.73
N TYR A 163 7.75 -8.77 19.07
CA TYR A 163 8.52 -7.62 19.56
C TYR A 163 8.67 -6.50 18.55
N GLY A 164 8.89 -6.83 17.29
CA GLY A 164 8.96 -5.82 16.23
C GLY A 164 7.65 -5.03 16.10
N ARG A 165 6.52 -5.71 16.33
CA ARG A 165 5.21 -5.07 16.32
C ARG A 165 5.02 -4.14 17.52
N GLU A 166 5.41 -4.56 18.70
CA GLU A 166 5.35 -3.73 19.91
C GLU A 166 6.21 -2.46 19.80
N ILE A 167 7.42 -2.57 19.26
CA ILE A 167 8.30 -1.41 19.02
C ILE A 167 7.61 -0.41 18.07
N ASN A 168 7.07 -0.87 16.97
CA ASN A 168 6.43 -0.01 15.97
C ASN A 168 5.13 0.63 16.48
N ASN A 169 4.41 -0.06 17.36
CA ASN A 169 3.11 0.38 17.86
C ASN A 169 3.20 1.08 19.23
N GLY A 170 4.40 1.22 19.79
CA GLY A 170 4.63 1.96 21.03
C GLY A 170 4.25 1.21 22.31
N GLY A 171 4.46 -0.11 22.34
CA GLY A 171 4.22 -0.97 23.49
C GLY A 171 3.40 -2.23 23.20
N PRO A 172 3.19 -3.08 24.19
CA PRO A 172 2.48 -4.34 24.03
C PRO A 172 0.98 -4.14 23.83
N VAL A 173 0.33 -5.16 23.24
CA VAL A 173 -1.08 -5.08 22.82
C VAL A 173 -2.05 -4.79 23.98
N TRP A 174 -1.78 -5.29 25.19
CA TRP A 174 -2.66 -5.08 26.34
C TRP A 174 -2.67 -3.65 26.89
N GLU A 175 -1.67 -2.83 26.57
CA GLU A 175 -1.66 -1.41 26.92
C GLU A 175 -2.56 -0.56 26.01
N GLN A 176 -2.93 -1.09 24.84
CA GLN A 176 -3.83 -0.43 23.90
C GLN A 176 -3.44 1.02 23.61
N GLY A 177 -2.16 1.25 23.33
CA GLY A 177 -1.64 2.56 22.92
C GLY A 177 -2.34 3.12 21.68
N PRO A 178 -2.11 4.41 21.34
CA PRO A 178 -2.82 5.09 20.24
C PRO A 178 -2.77 4.34 18.91
N VAL A 179 -1.62 3.77 18.53
CA VAL A 179 -1.48 3.05 17.27
C VAL A 179 -2.40 1.82 17.21
N TRP A 180 -2.48 1.04 18.29
CA TRP A 180 -3.36 -0.13 18.39
C TRP A 180 -4.84 0.22 18.18
N ARG A 181 -5.25 1.37 18.68
CA ARG A 181 -6.65 1.83 18.62
C ARG A 181 -6.97 2.60 17.36
N GLU A 182 -6.06 3.45 16.90
CA GLU A 182 -6.36 4.45 15.86
C GLU A 182 -5.83 4.07 14.48
N GLN A 183 -4.77 3.23 14.40
CA GLN A 183 -4.16 2.82 13.14
C GLN A 183 -4.29 1.31 12.89
N ASN A 184 -5.38 0.71 13.36
CA ASN A 184 -5.75 -0.66 13.12
C ASN A 184 -6.92 -0.71 12.11
N PRO A 185 -6.70 -1.07 10.83
CA PRO A 185 -7.70 -0.91 9.77
C PRO A 185 -9.03 -1.62 10.05
N ILE A 186 -9.03 -2.79 10.69
CA ILE A 186 -10.25 -3.54 11.00
C ILE A 186 -11.27 -2.73 11.82
N ARG A 187 -10.80 -1.80 12.64
CA ARG A 187 -11.65 -0.96 13.48
C ARG A 187 -12.51 0.02 12.67
N TYR A 188 -12.15 0.24 11.41
CA TYR A 188 -12.87 1.09 10.47
C TYR A 188 -13.71 0.30 9.46
N ALA A 189 -13.96 -0.98 9.72
CA ALA A 189 -14.65 -1.88 8.80
C ALA A 189 -16.00 -1.35 8.29
N ALA A 190 -16.74 -0.60 9.12
CA ALA A 190 -18.00 0.04 8.73
C ALA A 190 -17.84 1.06 7.58
N GLN A 191 -16.61 1.55 7.35
CA GLN A 191 -16.29 2.53 6.30
C GLN A 191 -15.83 1.89 4.99
N PHE A 192 -15.58 0.58 4.96
CA PHE A 192 -15.08 -0.11 3.77
C PHE A 192 -16.08 -0.04 2.62
N ARG A 193 -15.60 0.28 1.42
CA ARG A 193 -16.44 0.43 0.21
C ARG A 193 -15.79 -0.07 -1.06
N THR A 194 -14.46 -0.12 -1.10
CA THR A 194 -13.70 -0.36 -2.33
C THR A 194 -13.58 -1.86 -2.62
N PRO A 195 -13.91 -2.30 -3.84
CA PRO A 195 -13.67 -3.67 -4.29
C PRO A 195 -12.21 -4.08 -4.07
N THR A 196 -11.99 -5.29 -3.55
CA THR A 196 -10.65 -5.71 -3.11
C THR A 196 -10.31 -7.13 -3.53
N LEU A 197 -9.11 -7.30 -4.08
CA LEU A 197 -8.45 -8.59 -4.24
C LEU A 197 -7.54 -8.83 -3.03
N VAL A 198 -7.80 -9.90 -2.29
CA VAL A 198 -6.98 -10.34 -1.14
C VAL A 198 -6.22 -11.59 -1.57
N THR A 199 -4.89 -11.58 -1.37
CA THR A 199 -4.05 -12.74 -1.70
C THR A 199 -3.05 -13.01 -0.59
N VAL A 200 -2.74 -14.28 -0.34
CA VAL A 200 -1.83 -14.69 0.75
C VAL A 200 -1.24 -16.07 0.49
N GLY A 201 -0.03 -16.32 0.99
CA GLY A 201 0.51 -17.68 1.11
C GLY A 201 -0.07 -18.39 2.33
N GLU A 202 -0.44 -19.66 2.21
CA GLU A 202 -0.98 -20.44 3.33
C GLU A 202 0.01 -20.55 4.49
N ARG A 203 1.31 -20.58 4.17
CA ARG A 203 2.42 -20.70 5.13
C ARG A 203 3.15 -19.38 5.41
N ASP A 204 2.46 -18.27 5.28
CA ASP A 204 3.02 -16.97 5.67
C ASP A 204 2.96 -16.82 7.19
N PHE A 205 4.11 -16.91 7.86
CA PHE A 205 4.21 -16.76 9.31
C PHE A 205 4.44 -15.30 9.74
N ARG A 206 4.73 -14.40 8.81
CA ARG A 206 4.92 -12.97 9.07
C ARG A 206 3.61 -12.21 9.07
N VAL A 207 2.77 -12.46 8.07
CA VAL A 207 1.38 -11.98 8.02
C VAL A 207 0.49 -13.21 7.83
N PRO A 208 0.16 -13.88 8.93
CA PRO A 208 -0.52 -15.17 8.88
C PRO A 208 -1.88 -15.11 8.18
N LEU A 209 -2.26 -16.24 7.60
CA LEU A 209 -3.48 -16.43 6.79
C LEU A 209 -4.73 -15.86 7.47
N ASN A 210 -4.83 -15.92 8.80
CA ASN A 210 -5.97 -15.39 9.54
C ASN A 210 -6.25 -13.92 9.25
N ASN A 211 -5.24 -13.08 9.03
CA ASN A 211 -5.45 -11.67 8.66
C ASN A 211 -6.19 -11.53 7.32
N SER A 212 -5.83 -12.32 6.34
CA SER A 212 -6.51 -12.34 5.05
C SER A 212 -7.93 -12.90 5.15
N LEU A 213 -8.15 -13.92 5.97
CA LEU A 213 -9.48 -14.49 6.25
C LEU A 213 -10.38 -13.48 6.97
N GLU A 214 -9.86 -12.79 8.00
CA GLU A 214 -10.59 -11.72 8.70
C GLU A 214 -10.99 -10.61 7.73
N TYR A 215 -10.06 -10.15 6.89
CA TYR A 215 -10.34 -9.10 5.92
C TYR A 215 -11.41 -9.52 4.92
N TRP A 216 -11.24 -10.68 4.31
CA TRP A 216 -12.23 -11.20 3.35
C TRP A 216 -13.60 -11.40 3.96
N SER A 217 -13.67 -11.92 5.20
CA SER A 217 -14.93 -12.09 5.94
C SER A 217 -15.66 -10.76 6.14
N VAL A 218 -14.92 -9.70 6.49
CA VAL A 218 -15.51 -8.36 6.62
C VAL A 218 -16.02 -7.84 5.28
N LEU A 219 -15.23 -7.98 4.21
CA LEU A 219 -15.63 -7.55 2.86
C LEU A 219 -16.92 -8.28 2.41
N GLN A 220 -17.00 -9.60 2.62
CA GLN A 220 -18.18 -10.40 2.31
C GLN A 220 -19.38 -9.97 3.16
N ARG A 221 -19.20 -9.79 4.47
CA ARG A 221 -20.27 -9.34 5.37
C ARG A 221 -20.82 -7.97 4.98
N GLN A 222 -19.98 -7.08 4.46
CA GLN A 222 -20.34 -5.76 3.97
C GLN A 222 -20.84 -5.77 2.51
N GLN A 223 -20.91 -6.95 1.86
CA GLN A 223 -21.30 -7.11 0.45
C GLN A 223 -20.40 -6.31 -0.51
N ILE A 224 -19.14 -6.13 -0.16
CA ILE A 224 -18.15 -5.47 -1.00
C ILE A 224 -17.60 -6.51 -1.98
N PRO A 225 -17.59 -6.24 -3.30
CA PRO A 225 -17.01 -7.16 -4.28
C PRO A 225 -15.57 -7.50 -3.92
N SER A 226 -15.31 -8.79 -3.69
CA SER A 226 -13.97 -9.22 -3.28
C SER A 226 -13.68 -10.65 -3.67
N ARG A 227 -12.40 -10.96 -3.80
CA ARG A 227 -11.91 -12.31 -4.02
C ARG A 227 -10.74 -12.57 -3.07
N LEU A 228 -10.71 -13.77 -2.50
CA LEU A 228 -9.57 -14.29 -1.75
C LEU A 228 -8.88 -15.37 -2.57
N LEU A 229 -7.56 -15.25 -2.72
CA LEU A 229 -6.70 -16.28 -3.29
C LEU A 229 -5.67 -16.68 -2.24
N VAL A 230 -5.66 -17.97 -1.91
CA VAL A 230 -4.69 -18.58 -1.01
C VAL A 230 -3.75 -19.44 -1.84
N PHE A 231 -2.45 -19.19 -1.73
CA PHE A 231 -1.42 -19.99 -2.38
C PHE A 231 -0.90 -21.02 -1.39
N PRO A 232 -0.81 -22.31 -1.76
CA PRO A 232 -0.46 -23.37 -0.82
C PRO A 232 1.00 -23.35 -0.34
N ASP A 233 1.89 -22.60 -1.01
CA ASP A 233 3.33 -22.49 -0.70
C ASP A 233 3.78 -21.06 -0.44
#